data_9c0444f8d40dfe15f81d42837a3eafde
#
_entry.id   9c0444f8d40dfe15f81d42837a3eafde
#
_cell.length_a   1.000
_cell.length_b   1.000
_cell.length_c   1.000
_cell.angle_alpha   90.00
_cell.angle_beta   90.00
_cell.angle_gamma   90.00
#
_symmetry.space_group_name_H-M   'P 1'
#
loop_
_entity.id
_entity.type
_entity.pdbx_description
1 polymer ?
#
loop_
_entity_poly.entity_id
_entity_poly.type
_entity_poly.pdbx_seq_one_letter_code
_entity_poly.pdbx_strand_id
1 'polypeptide(L)'
;MFNLPQSTFGRRSFLRFSALSVAAGSFLMNPISKAVAQAVKEIEPFYWNACVINCGQRCPQRCFVKGGQVIRVETDNTAGDACDHRQIRACLRGRALRQRLYSPDRLKYPMKRVGERGEGKFERITWDEAIKTVADNLKRTVEKYGNESVYWQYCSGQQSLVNSRRAWWRLLNLMCGYLKYY
;
A
#
# COMPACT_ATOMS: atom_id res chain seq x y z
N MET A 1 -17.86 49.08 4.40
CA MET A 1 -17.21 47.74 4.55
C MET A 1 -17.53 46.93 3.30
N PHE A 2 -16.63 46.88 2.37
CA PHE A 2 -16.81 46.09 1.13
C PHE A 2 -16.34 44.65 1.38
N ASN A 3 -17.30 43.74 1.39
CA ASN A 3 -16.98 42.29 1.44
C ASN A 3 -16.57 41.83 0.05
N LEU A 4 -15.28 41.68 -0.17
CA LEU A 4 -14.75 41.01 -1.38
C LEU A 4 -14.89 39.48 -1.21
N PRO A 5 -15.49 38.78 -2.17
CA PRO A 5 -15.53 37.32 -2.11
C PRO A 5 -14.11 36.74 -2.23
N GLN A 6 -13.69 35.98 -1.24
CA GLN A 6 -12.46 35.21 -1.30
C GLN A 6 -12.60 34.11 -2.36
N SER A 7 -12.13 34.38 -3.57
CA SER A 7 -11.98 33.35 -4.60
C SER A 7 -10.82 32.44 -4.22
N THR A 8 -11.15 31.25 -3.76
CA THR A 8 -10.16 30.18 -3.57
C THR A 8 -9.63 29.73 -4.93
N PHE A 9 -8.58 30.36 -5.39
CA PHE A 9 -7.82 29.92 -6.56
C PHE A 9 -7.06 28.63 -6.21
N GLY A 10 -7.72 27.49 -6.38
CA GLY A 10 -7.10 26.18 -6.23
C GLY A 10 -6.18 25.87 -7.44
N ARG A 11 -5.15 25.03 -7.23
CA ARG A 11 -4.24 24.55 -8.31
C ARG A 11 -5.00 24.00 -9.54
N ARG A 12 -6.22 23.52 -9.37
CA ARG A 12 -7.10 23.07 -10.47
C ARG A 12 -7.66 24.25 -11.28
N SER A 13 -7.99 25.36 -10.65
CA SER A 13 -8.45 26.56 -11.33
C SER A 13 -7.33 27.17 -12.14
N PHE A 14 -6.11 27.20 -11.64
CA PHE A 14 -4.93 27.64 -12.37
C PHE A 14 -4.68 26.83 -13.64
N LEU A 15 -4.75 25.50 -13.56
CA LEU A 15 -4.59 24.60 -14.71
C LEU A 15 -5.75 24.73 -15.72
N ARG A 16 -6.97 24.97 -15.27
CA ARG A 16 -8.11 25.22 -16.16
C ARG A 16 -8.02 26.59 -16.86
N PHE A 17 -7.58 27.62 -16.16
CA PHE A 17 -7.39 28.96 -16.76
C PHE A 17 -6.21 28.97 -17.73
N SER A 18 -5.10 28.29 -17.44
CA SER A 18 -4.01 28.17 -18.40
C SER A 18 -4.40 27.34 -19.63
N ALA A 19 -5.28 26.33 -19.50
CA ALA A 19 -5.82 25.59 -20.64
C ALA A 19 -6.78 26.45 -21.50
N LEU A 20 -7.62 27.31 -20.88
CA LEU A 20 -8.50 28.22 -21.63
C LEU A 20 -7.75 29.36 -22.32
N SER A 21 -6.70 29.90 -21.70
CA SER A 21 -5.89 30.95 -22.33
C SER A 21 -5.08 30.43 -23.52
N VAL A 22 -4.70 29.15 -23.51
CA VAL A 22 -4.10 28.47 -24.67
C VAL A 22 -5.12 28.26 -25.79
N ALA A 23 -6.39 28.04 -25.47
CA ALA A 23 -7.46 27.87 -26.46
C ALA A 23 -7.86 29.19 -27.16
N ALA A 24 -7.72 30.34 -26.48
CA ALA A 24 -8.06 31.65 -27.04
C ALA A 24 -6.95 32.27 -27.92
N GLY A 25 -5.71 31.76 -27.85
CA GLY A 25 -4.57 32.20 -28.66
C GLY A 25 -4.32 31.36 -29.94
N SER A 26 -5.25 30.55 -30.37
CA SER A 26 -5.05 29.46 -31.30
C SER A 26 -5.18 29.82 -32.79
N PHE A 27 -4.43 30.78 -33.30
CA PHE A 27 -4.27 30.87 -34.76
C PHE A 27 -2.84 30.55 -35.26
N LEU A 28 -1.93 30.19 -34.41
CA LEU A 28 -0.65 29.61 -34.80
C LEU A 28 -0.46 28.30 -34.04
N MET A 29 -0.68 27.18 -34.71
CA MET A 29 -0.44 25.82 -34.19
C MET A 29 1.04 25.62 -33.89
N ASN A 30 1.50 26.15 -32.76
CA ASN A 30 2.85 26.00 -32.28
C ASN A 30 3.07 24.52 -31.87
N PRO A 31 4.18 23.86 -32.24
CA PRO A 31 4.49 22.49 -31.85
C PRO A 31 4.43 22.24 -30.32
N ILE A 32 4.63 23.29 -29.53
CA ILE A 32 4.47 23.24 -28.08
C ILE A 32 3.01 22.96 -27.65
N SER A 33 2.01 23.53 -28.35
CA SER A 33 0.60 23.28 -28.00
C SER A 33 0.17 21.85 -28.34
N LYS A 34 0.72 21.26 -29.42
CA LYS A 34 0.52 19.85 -29.75
C LYS A 34 1.18 18.92 -28.72
N ALA A 35 2.40 19.23 -28.29
CA ALA A 35 3.11 18.45 -27.27
C ALA A 35 2.40 18.51 -25.92
N VAL A 36 1.90 19.68 -25.50
CA VAL A 36 1.12 19.85 -24.28
C VAL A 36 -0.23 19.12 -24.38
N ALA A 37 -0.93 19.22 -25.52
CA ALA A 37 -2.18 18.51 -25.73
C ALA A 37 -1.99 16.97 -25.79
N GLN A 38 -0.86 16.52 -26.29
CA GLN A 38 -0.49 15.10 -26.33
C GLN A 38 -0.08 14.61 -24.95
N ALA A 39 0.64 15.40 -24.17
CA ALA A 39 0.97 15.10 -22.78
C ALA A 39 -0.29 15.06 -21.86
N VAL A 40 -1.30 15.86 -22.17
CA VAL A 40 -2.60 15.84 -21.45
C VAL A 40 -3.47 14.64 -21.89
N LYS A 41 -3.27 14.10 -23.08
CA LYS A 41 -4.02 12.94 -23.60
C LYS A 41 -3.55 11.61 -23.05
N GLU A 42 -2.33 11.49 -22.57
CA GLU A 42 -1.86 10.30 -21.85
C GLU A 42 -2.29 10.39 -20.39
N ILE A 43 -3.57 10.21 -20.11
CA ILE A 43 -4.01 9.89 -18.74
C ILE A 43 -3.39 8.54 -18.44
N GLU A 44 -2.30 8.55 -17.68
CA GLU A 44 -1.67 7.32 -17.21
C GLU A 44 -2.71 6.43 -16.54
N PRO A 45 -2.87 5.19 -16.99
CA PRO A 45 -3.85 4.28 -16.39
C PRO A 45 -3.52 4.11 -14.91
N PHE A 46 -4.53 4.22 -14.08
CA PHE A 46 -4.38 3.97 -12.65
C PHE A 46 -5.37 2.93 -12.17
N TYR A 47 -5.00 2.23 -11.14
CA TYR A 47 -5.82 1.25 -10.46
C TYR A 47 -6.04 1.68 -9.01
N TRP A 48 -7.26 1.48 -8.56
CA TRP A 48 -7.58 1.72 -7.16
C TRP A 48 -6.96 0.64 -6.27
N ASN A 49 -6.37 1.07 -5.19
CA ASN A 49 -5.83 0.23 -4.14
C ASN A 49 -6.20 0.80 -2.77
N ALA A 50 -6.14 -0.02 -1.74
CA ALA A 50 -6.24 0.42 -0.36
C ALA A 50 -4.89 0.29 0.34
N CYS A 51 -4.51 1.32 1.10
CA CYS A 51 -3.34 1.24 1.95
C CYS A 51 -3.55 0.18 3.04
N VAL A 52 -2.70 -0.83 3.05
CA VAL A 52 -2.76 -1.95 4.01
C VAL A 52 -1.64 -1.88 5.06
N ILE A 53 -1.00 -0.72 5.18
CA ILE A 53 0.00 -0.50 6.22
C ILE A 53 -0.69 -0.42 7.57
N ASN A 54 -0.02 -0.81 8.55
CA ASN A 54 -0.22 -1.01 9.97
C ASN A 54 -1.36 -0.26 10.71
N CYS A 55 -1.86 0.88 10.24
CA CYS A 55 -2.81 1.70 10.99
C CYS A 55 -4.29 1.30 10.82
N GLY A 56 -4.62 0.40 9.89
CA GLY A 56 -5.99 -0.07 9.68
C GLY A 56 -6.95 0.91 8.98
N GLN A 57 -6.53 2.10 8.64
CA GLN A 57 -7.38 3.12 7.98
C GLN A 57 -7.82 2.74 6.56
N ARG A 58 -7.07 1.87 5.89
CA ARG A 58 -7.38 1.42 4.52
C ARG A 58 -7.59 2.56 3.53
N CYS A 59 -6.78 3.63 3.67
CA CYS A 59 -6.91 4.82 2.84
C CYS A 59 -6.90 4.46 1.36
N PRO A 60 -7.86 4.93 0.55
CA PRO A 60 -7.89 4.69 -0.89
C PRO A 60 -6.71 5.38 -1.56
N GLN A 61 -6.13 4.69 -2.53
CA GLN A 61 -4.95 5.12 -3.28
C GLN A 61 -5.14 4.86 -4.76
N ARG A 62 -4.58 5.72 -5.57
CA ARG A 62 -4.46 5.54 -7.02
C ARG A 62 -3.04 5.10 -7.33
N CYS A 63 -2.91 3.90 -7.87
CA CYS A 63 -1.65 3.34 -8.33
C CYS A 63 -1.54 3.52 -9.84
N PHE A 64 -0.63 4.34 -10.30
CA PHE A 64 -0.35 4.56 -11.72
C PHE A 64 0.63 3.51 -12.19
N VAL A 65 0.28 2.85 -13.30
CA VAL A 65 1.04 1.71 -13.82
C VAL A 65 1.50 2.00 -15.25
N LYS A 66 2.79 1.77 -15.51
CA LYS A 66 3.38 1.86 -16.85
C LYS A 66 4.31 0.66 -17.06
N GLY A 67 4.17 -0.03 -18.19
CA GLY A 67 5.00 -1.21 -18.48
C GLY A 67 4.92 -2.31 -17.40
N GLY A 68 3.75 -2.51 -16.77
CA GLY A 68 3.57 -3.50 -15.71
C GLY A 68 4.17 -3.08 -14.35
N GLN A 69 4.67 -1.87 -14.23
CA GLN A 69 5.27 -1.37 -12.99
C GLN A 69 4.48 -0.20 -12.39
N VAL A 70 4.36 -0.17 -11.08
CA VAL A 70 3.80 0.97 -10.36
C VAL A 70 4.81 2.12 -10.37
N ILE A 71 4.52 3.16 -11.13
CA ILE A 71 5.41 4.32 -11.26
C ILE A 71 5.13 5.42 -10.24
N ARG A 72 3.87 5.50 -9.77
CA ARG A 72 3.43 6.53 -8.83
C ARG A 72 2.26 6.03 -7.99
N VAL A 73 2.20 6.46 -6.73
CA VAL A 73 1.07 6.24 -5.82
C VAL A 73 0.59 7.59 -5.29
N GLU A 74 -0.68 7.86 -5.47
CA GLU A 74 -1.33 9.07 -4.98
C GLU A 74 -2.48 8.73 -4.04
N THR A 75 -2.83 9.68 -3.20
CA THR A 75 -4.05 9.59 -2.40
C THR A 75 -5.28 9.79 -3.27
N ASP A 76 -6.43 9.38 -2.77
CA ASP A 76 -7.70 9.80 -3.36
C ASP A 76 -7.88 11.32 -3.20
N ASN A 77 -8.15 11.99 -4.30
CA ASN A 77 -8.45 13.43 -4.38
C ASN A 77 -9.60 13.70 -5.36
N THR A 78 -10.47 12.73 -5.56
CA THR A 78 -11.58 12.82 -6.52
C THR A 78 -12.76 13.61 -6.00
N ALA A 79 -12.94 13.70 -4.67
CA ALA A 79 -14.02 14.46 -4.03
C ALA A 79 -13.55 15.82 -3.50
N GLY A 80 -14.49 16.71 -3.27
CA GLY A 80 -14.28 17.94 -2.52
C GLY A 80 -13.90 17.64 -1.06
N ASP A 81 -13.14 18.53 -0.46
CA ASP A 81 -12.69 18.41 0.95
C ASP A 81 -13.48 19.43 1.78
N ALA A 82 -14.79 19.25 1.86
CA ALA A 82 -15.67 20.08 2.66
C ALA A 82 -15.75 19.56 4.11
N CYS A 83 -16.17 20.41 5.04
CA CYS A 83 -16.26 20.03 6.46
C CYS A 83 -17.25 18.89 6.72
N ASP A 84 -18.30 18.78 5.90
CA ASP A 84 -19.36 17.78 5.94
C ASP A 84 -18.99 16.49 5.17
N HIS A 85 -18.08 16.58 4.19
CA HIS A 85 -17.62 15.47 3.36
C HIS A 85 -16.10 15.37 3.34
N ARG A 86 -15.55 14.89 4.45
CA ARG A 86 -14.10 14.72 4.60
C ARG A 86 -13.60 13.52 3.78
N GLN A 87 -12.67 13.78 2.90
CA GLN A 87 -12.02 12.74 2.14
C GLN A 87 -10.89 12.07 2.94
N ILE A 88 -10.90 10.74 3.00
CA ILE A 88 -9.80 9.97 3.61
C ILE A 88 -8.58 10.04 2.70
N ARG A 89 -7.54 10.71 3.17
CA ARG A 89 -6.29 10.89 2.42
C ARG A 89 -5.18 10.02 2.99
N ALA A 90 -4.44 9.35 2.11
CA ALA A 90 -3.29 8.58 2.50
C ALA A 90 -2.16 9.49 3.02
N CYS A 91 -1.61 9.14 4.18
CA CYS A 91 -0.45 9.80 4.77
C CYS A 91 0.84 9.51 3.98
N LEU A 92 1.97 10.06 4.41
CA LEU A 92 3.27 9.82 3.78
C LEU A 92 3.63 8.34 3.68
N ARG A 93 3.36 7.53 4.71
CA ARG A 93 3.61 6.09 4.67
C ARG A 93 2.84 5.39 3.55
N GLY A 94 1.56 5.73 3.39
CA GLY A 94 0.74 5.18 2.30
C GLY A 94 1.27 5.61 0.93
N ARG A 95 1.61 6.89 0.78
CA ARG A 95 2.13 7.41 -0.51
C ARG A 95 3.52 6.87 -0.85
N ALA A 96 4.32 6.46 0.14
CA ALA A 96 5.62 5.84 -0.05
C ALA A 96 5.57 4.33 -0.37
N LEU A 97 4.38 3.74 -0.58
CA LEU A 97 4.24 2.30 -0.88
C LEU A 97 5.05 1.85 -2.09
N ARG A 98 5.23 2.71 -3.09
CA ARG A 98 6.07 2.40 -4.25
C ARG A 98 7.52 2.11 -3.85
N GLN A 99 8.10 2.91 -2.96
CA GLN A 99 9.47 2.70 -2.48
C GLN A 99 9.59 1.37 -1.75
N ARG A 100 8.60 1.03 -0.91
CA ARG A 100 8.55 -0.24 -0.22
C ARG A 100 8.38 -1.43 -1.18
N LEU A 101 7.59 -1.26 -2.24
CA LEU A 101 7.35 -2.31 -3.23
C LEU A 101 8.63 -2.69 -3.98
N TYR A 102 9.45 -1.71 -4.31
CA TYR A 102 10.69 -1.88 -5.07
C TYR A 102 11.96 -1.77 -4.22
N SER A 103 11.83 -1.86 -2.89
CA SER A 103 13.00 -1.89 -2.02
C SER A 103 13.91 -3.09 -2.35
N PRO A 104 15.21 -2.87 -2.48
CA PRO A 104 16.16 -3.97 -2.70
C PRO A 104 16.16 -4.96 -1.53
N ASP A 105 15.89 -4.50 -0.32
CA ASP A 105 15.85 -5.31 0.90
C ASP A 105 14.52 -6.07 1.07
N ARG A 106 13.58 -5.94 0.12
CA ARG A 106 12.32 -6.63 0.20
C ARG A 106 12.51 -8.13 0.03
N LEU A 107 12.08 -8.90 1.05
CA LEU A 107 12.02 -10.36 0.96
C LEU A 107 11.02 -10.78 -0.11
N LYS A 108 11.49 -11.52 -1.10
CA LYS A 108 10.69 -12.02 -2.23
C LYS A 108 10.38 -13.51 -2.13
N TYR A 109 11.16 -14.22 -1.34
CA TYR A 109 11.11 -15.67 -1.19
C TYR A 109 11.27 -16.05 0.27
N PRO A 110 10.79 -17.23 0.69
CA PRO A 110 11.10 -17.74 2.02
C PRO A 110 12.59 -18.01 2.16
N MET A 111 13.10 -17.71 3.33
CA MET A 111 14.52 -17.87 3.65
C MET A 111 14.68 -18.63 4.96
N LYS A 112 15.67 -19.50 5.00
CA LYS A 112 16.05 -20.29 6.17
C LYS A 112 17.39 -19.81 6.70
N ARG A 113 17.49 -19.64 7.99
CA ARG A 113 18.73 -19.30 8.64
C ARG A 113 19.69 -20.51 8.57
N VAL A 114 20.92 -20.26 8.11
CA VAL A 114 21.99 -21.29 7.98
C VAL A 114 23.20 -21.00 8.89
N GLY A 115 23.26 -19.83 9.48
CA GLY A 115 24.29 -19.43 10.43
C GLY A 115 23.83 -19.46 11.89
N GLU A 116 24.74 -19.12 12.79
CA GLU A 116 24.44 -18.95 14.20
C GLU A 116 23.44 -17.80 14.42
N ARG A 117 22.77 -17.80 15.55
CA ARG A 117 21.80 -16.79 15.90
C ARG A 117 22.49 -15.42 16.03
N GLY A 118 22.07 -14.46 15.20
CA GLY A 118 22.65 -13.11 15.14
C GLY A 118 23.61 -12.88 13.98
N GLU A 119 24.11 -13.92 13.30
CA GLU A 119 25.01 -13.75 12.15
C GLU A 119 24.33 -13.20 10.89
N GLY A 120 23.01 -13.26 10.80
CA GLY A 120 22.27 -12.76 9.63
C GLY A 120 22.45 -13.57 8.37
N LYS A 121 22.93 -14.81 8.46
CA LYS A 121 23.14 -15.70 7.31
C LYS A 121 21.86 -16.47 6.97
N PHE A 122 21.38 -16.27 5.76
CA PHE A 122 20.16 -16.91 5.27
C PHE A 122 20.35 -17.43 3.87
N GLU A 123 19.71 -18.55 3.54
CA GLU A 123 19.60 -19.09 2.19
C GLU A 123 18.14 -19.18 1.76
N ARG A 124 17.93 -19.09 0.45
CA ARG A 124 16.60 -19.22 -0.14
C ARG A 124 16.16 -20.68 -0.11
N ILE A 125 14.91 -20.91 0.32
CA ILE A 125 14.24 -22.22 0.29
C ILE A 125 12.96 -22.17 -0.53
N THR A 126 12.36 -23.31 -0.80
CA THR A 126 11.05 -23.40 -1.43
C THR A 126 9.92 -23.09 -0.45
N TRP A 127 8.74 -22.76 -0.96
CA TRP A 127 7.55 -22.59 -0.12
C TRP A 127 7.15 -23.91 0.56
N ASP A 128 7.28 -25.05 -0.13
CA ASP A 128 6.96 -26.36 0.43
C ASP A 128 7.86 -26.69 1.62
N GLU A 129 9.17 -26.44 1.48
CA GLU A 129 10.12 -26.60 2.59
C GLU A 129 9.79 -25.67 3.76
N ALA A 130 9.48 -24.41 3.47
CA ALA A 130 9.14 -23.43 4.52
C ALA A 130 7.90 -23.87 5.30
N ILE A 131 6.81 -24.20 4.58
CA ILE A 131 5.54 -24.63 5.18
C ILE A 131 5.72 -25.91 5.99
N LYS A 132 6.41 -26.90 5.40
CA LYS A 132 6.71 -28.16 6.09
C LYS A 132 7.50 -27.93 7.37
N THR A 133 8.56 -27.13 7.30
CA THR A 133 9.41 -26.80 8.47
C THR A 133 8.58 -26.16 9.59
N VAL A 134 7.71 -25.20 9.26
CA VAL A 134 6.85 -24.56 10.26
C VAL A 134 5.83 -25.57 10.83
N ALA A 135 5.18 -26.34 9.99
CA ALA A 135 4.16 -27.31 10.42
C ALA A 135 4.77 -28.41 11.34
N ASP A 136 5.91 -28.98 10.95
CA ASP A 136 6.58 -30.02 11.74
C ASP A 136 7.04 -29.49 13.11
N ASN A 137 7.60 -28.29 13.15
CA ASN A 137 8.01 -27.67 14.42
C ASN A 137 6.81 -27.35 15.32
N LEU A 138 5.72 -26.86 14.74
CA LEU A 138 4.50 -26.54 15.49
C LEU A 138 3.87 -27.82 16.10
N LYS A 139 3.73 -28.89 15.30
CA LYS A 139 3.25 -30.20 15.75
C LYS A 139 4.13 -30.74 16.88
N ARG A 140 5.44 -30.83 16.65
CA ARG A 140 6.40 -31.30 17.65
C ARG A 140 6.34 -30.49 18.95
N THR A 141 6.15 -29.17 18.87
CA THR A 141 6.05 -28.30 20.04
C THR A 141 4.80 -28.61 20.85
N VAL A 142 3.66 -28.73 20.18
CA VAL A 142 2.38 -29.07 20.81
C VAL A 142 2.40 -30.47 21.40
N GLU A 143 2.91 -31.45 20.67
CA GLU A 143 3.02 -32.84 21.14
C GLU A 143 3.90 -32.96 22.40
N LYS A 144 5.00 -32.20 22.44
CA LYS A 144 5.98 -32.30 23.53
C LYS A 144 5.61 -31.46 24.74
N TYR A 145 5.03 -30.29 24.54
CA TYR A 145 4.88 -29.27 25.60
C TYR A 145 3.43 -28.79 25.78
N GLY A 146 2.48 -29.30 24.99
CA GLY A 146 1.09 -28.86 25.02
C GLY A 146 0.83 -27.56 24.24
N ASN A 147 -0.43 -27.24 24.03
CA ASN A 147 -0.87 -26.07 23.29
C ASN A 147 -0.50 -24.73 23.96
N GLU A 148 -0.35 -24.73 25.27
CA GLU A 148 0.04 -23.56 26.07
C GLU A 148 1.47 -23.09 25.79
N SER A 149 2.29 -23.94 25.18
CA SER A 149 3.66 -23.58 24.75
C SER A 149 3.65 -22.71 23.48
N VAL A 150 2.54 -22.63 22.77
CA VAL A 150 2.39 -21.80 21.58
C VAL A 150 1.80 -20.46 21.97
N TYR A 151 2.65 -19.44 22.05
CA TYR A 151 2.22 -18.07 22.35
C TYR A 151 1.99 -17.26 21.08
N TRP A 152 0.80 -16.69 20.96
CA TRP A 152 0.48 -15.76 19.87
C TRP A 152 0.59 -14.31 20.35
N GLN A 153 1.64 -13.63 19.90
CA GLN A 153 1.85 -12.22 20.18
C GLN A 153 0.99 -11.32 19.29
N TYR A 154 0.48 -10.23 19.83
CA TYR A 154 -0.22 -9.22 19.06
C TYR A 154 0.70 -8.60 18.00
N CYS A 155 0.19 -8.49 16.78
CA CYS A 155 0.78 -7.66 15.75
C CYS A 155 -0.33 -7.04 14.88
N SER A 156 -0.24 -5.76 14.59
CA SER A 156 -1.23 -5.07 13.77
C SER A 156 -0.94 -5.22 12.27
N GLY A 157 0.27 -5.20 11.83
CA GLY A 157 0.73 -5.49 10.47
C GLY A 157 -0.26 -5.21 9.33
N GLN A 158 -0.40 -6.16 8.45
CA GLN A 158 -1.27 -6.07 7.29
C GLN A 158 -2.76 -6.10 7.66
N GLN A 159 -3.50 -5.09 7.23
CA GLN A 159 -4.95 -4.94 7.44
C GLN A 159 -5.74 -5.16 6.13
N SER A 160 -5.42 -6.20 5.38
CA SER A 160 -6.12 -6.56 4.15
C SER A 160 -7.35 -7.42 4.38
N LEU A 161 -8.02 -7.79 3.30
CA LEU A 161 -9.17 -8.71 3.33
C LEU A 161 -8.79 -10.07 3.95
N VAL A 162 -7.61 -10.59 3.58
CA VAL A 162 -6.99 -11.75 4.25
C VAL A 162 -6.04 -11.22 5.31
N ASN A 163 -6.56 -11.07 6.51
CA ASN A 163 -5.78 -10.63 7.65
C ASN A 163 -4.98 -11.82 8.20
N SER A 164 -3.66 -11.72 8.19
CA SER A 164 -2.77 -12.78 8.67
C SER A 164 -3.07 -13.19 10.12
N ARG A 165 -3.41 -12.24 10.98
CA ARG A 165 -3.81 -12.50 12.36
C ARG A 165 -5.01 -13.45 12.46
N ARG A 166 -6.04 -13.21 11.67
CA ARG A 166 -7.25 -14.06 11.66
C ARG A 166 -6.98 -15.44 11.10
N ALA A 167 -6.12 -15.54 10.10
CA ALA A 167 -5.71 -16.82 9.53
C ALA A 167 -4.95 -17.68 10.57
N TRP A 168 -4.01 -17.08 11.30
CA TRP A 168 -3.29 -17.73 12.38
C TRP A 168 -4.22 -18.14 13.54
N TRP A 169 -5.12 -17.28 13.96
CA TRP A 169 -6.09 -17.64 14.99
C TRP A 169 -6.94 -18.85 14.60
N ARG A 170 -7.37 -18.88 13.34
CA ARG A 170 -8.11 -20.04 12.82
C ARG A 170 -7.27 -21.31 12.89
N LEU A 171 -6.03 -21.27 12.41
CA LEU A 171 -5.13 -22.42 12.44
C LEU A 171 -4.90 -22.92 13.87
N LEU A 172 -4.53 -22.03 14.78
CA LEU A 172 -4.20 -22.39 16.16
C LEU A 172 -5.43 -22.89 16.93
N ASN A 173 -6.63 -22.36 16.67
CA ASN A 173 -7.86 -22.90 17.22
C ASN A 173 -8.18 -24.30 16.68
N LEU A 174 -7.92 -24.58 15.41
CA LEU A 174 -8.06 -25.93 14.83
C LEU A 174 -7.06 -26.94 15.42
N MET A 175 -5.97 -26.44 15.99
CA MET A 175 -4.97 -27.23 16.73
C MET A 175 -5.28 -27.36 18.23
N CYS A 176 -6.51 -27.11 18.64
CA CYS A 176 -7.01 -27.22 20.03
C CYS A 176 -6.55 -26.11 20.99
N GLY A 177 -6.07 -24.98 20.46
CA GLY A 177 -5.82 -23.80 21.26
C GLY A 177 -4.36 -23.32 21.30
N TYR A 178 -4.14 -22.24 21.99
CA TYR A 178 -2.84 -21.56 22.11
C TYR A 178 -2.92 -20.50 23.22
N LEU A 179 -1.78 -20.03 23.70
CA LEU A 179 -1.70 -18.91 24.64
C LEU A 179 -1.81 -17.58 23.86
N LYS A 180 -2.85 -16.83 24.15
CA LYS A 180 -3.14 -15.55 23.52
C LYS A 180 -2.72 -14.39 24.43
N TYR A 181 -2.25 -13.32 23.81
CA TYR A 181 -2.15 -12.01 24.51
C TYR A 181 -3.56 -11.53 24.92
N TYR A 182 -3.62 -10.75 25.95
CA TYR A 182 -4.86 -10.10 26.45
C TYR A 182 -4.90 -8.63 26.07
#